data_5dff39571e3cb04ab5750b87fd6da8ff
#
_entry.id   5dff39571e3cb04ab5750b87fd6da8ff
#
_cell.length_a   1.000
_cell.length_b   1.000
_cell.length_c   1.000
_cell.angle_alpha   90.00
_cell.angle_beta   90.00
_cell.angle_gamma   90.00
#
_symmetry.space_group_name_H-M   'P 1'
#
loop_
_entity.id
_entity.type
_entity.pdbx_description
1 polymer ?
#
loop_
_entity_poly.entity_id
_entity_poly.type
_entity_poly.pdbx_seq_one_letter_code
_entity_poly.pdbx_strand_id
1 'polypeptide(L)' 'MSSKSNNKLNVPQARAAMDKFKMEAANEVGVNLKDGYNGDLTSREAGSVGGQMVKKMIVSYEKNM' A
#
# COMPACT_ATOMS: atom_id res chain seq x y z
N MET A 1 15.88 13.97 -16.69
CA MET A 1 15.52 13.56 -16.55
C MET A 1 15.41 12.80 -16.22
N SER A 2 15.95 12.70 -15.96
CA SER A 2 15.92 11.99 -15.77
C SER A 2 15.33 11.25 -15.06
N SER A 3 15.14 11.51 -14.37
CA SER A 3 14.03 10.97 -13.74
C SER A 3 13.57 9.69 -14.29
N LYS A 4 13.78 9.50 -15.47
CA LYS A 4 13.36 8.31 -16.07
C LYS A 4 14.02 7.11 -15.50
N SER A 5 15.20 7.26 -15.01
CA SER A 5 15.87 6.12 -14.45
C SER A 5 15.15 5.65 -13.22
N ASN A 6 14.56 6.55 -12.50
CA ASN A 6 13.83 6.17 -11.33
C ASN A 6 12.62 5.38 -11.66
N ASN A 7 12.01 5.74 -12.74
CA ASN A 7 10.79 5.08 -13.10
C ASN A 7 10.97 3.64 -13.36
N LYS A 8 11.99 3.28 -14.07
CA LYS A 8 12.11 1.90 -14.41
C LYS A 8 12.52 1.07 -13.25
N LEU A 9 13.17 1.64 -12.29
CA LEU A 9 13.52 0.85 -11.17
C LEU A 9 12.35 0.55 -10.33
N ASN A 10 11.46 1.48 -10.25
CA ASN A 10 10.53 1.45 -9.17
C ASN A 10 9.20 0.82 -9.45
N VAL A 11 8.86 0.62 -10.68
CA VAL A 11 7.52 0.13 -10.96
C VAL A 11 7.24 -1.24 -10.37
N PRO A 12 8.04 -2.27 -10.62
CA PRO A 12 7.73 -3.58 -10.03
C PRO A 12 7.93 -3.59 -8.53
N GLN A 13 8.97 -2.92 -8.07
CA GLN A 13 9.26 -2.91 -6.65
C GLN A 13 8.23 -2.11 -5.88
N ALA A 14 7.81 -1.00 -6.44
CA ALA A 14 6.80 -0.19 -5.79
C ALA A 14 5.49 -0.94 -5.70
N ARG A 15 5.14 -1.68 -6.74
CA ARG A 15 3.91 -2.44 -6.72
C ARG A 15 3.96 -3.51 -5.65
N ALA A 16 5.08 -4.20 -5.53
CA ALA A 16 5.22 -5.24 -4.51
C ALA A 16 5.10 -4.64 -3.12
N ALA A 17 5.70 -3.49 -2.91
CA ALA A 17 5.61 -2.82 -1.62
C ALA A 17 4.20 -2.37 -1.33
N MET A 18 3.51 -1.84 -2.32
CA MET A 18 2.14 -1.41 -2.13
C MET A 18 1.23 -2.58 -1.80
N ASP A 19 1.42 -3.71 -2.47
CA ASP A 19 0.63 -4.89 -2.17
C ASP A 19 0.87 -5.35 -0.74
N LYS A 20 2.11 -5.33 -0.33
CA LYS A 20 2.45 -5.74 1.02
C LYS A 20 1.83 -4.81 2.05
N PHE A 21 1.94 -3.52 1.84
CA PHE A 21 1.35 -2.55 2.75
C PHE A 21 -0.16 -2.70 2.79
N LYS A 22 -0.76 -2.98 1.65
CA LYS A 22 -2.19 -3.14 1.59
C LYS A 22 -2.65 -4.33 2.42
N MET A 23 -1.98 -5.46 2.29
CA MET A 23 -2.34 -6.64 3.04
C MET A 23 -2.13 -6.42 4.53
N GLU A 24 -1.02 -5.81 4.88
CA GLU A 24 -0.75 -5.53 6.28
C GLU A 24 -1.76 -4.55 6.85
N ALA A 25 -2.06 -3.51 6.09
CA ALA A 25 -3.01 -2.51 6.55
C ALA A 25 -4.39 -3.11 6.75
N ALA A 26 -4.81 -3.95 5.81
CA ALA A 26 -6.11 -4.59 5.93
C ALA A 26 -6.16 -5.44 7.18
N ASN A 27 -5.10 -6.17 7.43
CA ASN A 27 -5.05 -7.03 8.61
C ASN A 27 -5.12 -6.19 9.88
N GLU A 28 -4.44 -5.06 9.89
CA GLU A 28 -4.40 -4.19 11.07
C GLU A 28 -5.74 -3.54 11.37
N VAL A 29 -6.51 -3.23 10.35
CA VAL A 29 -7.82 -2.62 10.57
C VAL A 29 -8.95 -3.64 10.54
N GLY A 30 -8.63 -4.92 10.45
CA GLY A 30 -9.64 -5.95 10.54
C GLY A 30 -10.45 -6.16 9.28
N VAL A 31 -9.92 -5.79 8.13
CA VAL A 31 -10.60 -5.99 6.86
C VAL A 31 -10.00 -7.19 6.16
N ASN A 32 -10.85 -8.09 5.70
CA ASN A 32 -10.39 -9.29 5.03
C ASN A 32 -10.32 -9.07 3.53
N LEU A 33 -9.11 -9.15 2.98
CA LEU A 33 -8.93 -9.05 1.54
C LEU A 33 -8.78 -10.44 0.96
N LYS A 34 -9.34 -10.64 -0.21
CA LYS A 34 -9.27 -11.93 -0.87
C LYS A 34 -8.33 -11.86 -2.02
N ASP A 35 -7.19 -12.46 -1.87
CA ASP A 35 -6.24 -12.63 -2.97
C ASP A 35 -6.05 -11.42 -3.85
N GLY A 36 -5.92 -10.30 -3.26
CA GLY A 36 -5.69 -9.10 -4.03
C GLY A 36 -6.91 -8.48 -4.65
N TYR A 37 -8.04 -9.18 -4.60
CA TYR A 37 -9.27 -8.63 -5.13
C TYR A 37 -10.03 -7.97 -4.01
N ASN A 38 -10.37 -6.72 -4.19
CA ASN A 38 -11.06 -6.00 -3.12
C ASN A 38 -12.34 -5.34 -3.62
N GLY A 39 -12.96 -5.95 -4.60
CA GLY A 39 -14.19 -5.42 -5.13
C GLY A 39 -15.35 -5.54 -4.16
N ASP A 40 -15.22 -6.41 -3.16
CA ASP A 40 -16.28 -6.59 -2.18
C ASP A 40 -16.22 -5.59 -1.05
N LEU A 41 -15.22 -4.77 -1.00
CA LEU A 41 -15.07 -3.86 0.13
C LEU A 41 -16.08 -2.73 0.05
N THR A 42 -16.60 -2.35 1.20
CA THR A 42 -17.42 -1.15 1.27
C THR A 42 -16.49 0.05 1.15
N SER A 43 -17.07 1.22 0.92
CA SER A 43 -16.29 2.44 0.86
C SER A 43 -15.56 2.70 2.17
N ARG A 44 -16.23 2.38 3.27
CA ARG A 44 -15.63 2.57 4.59
C ARG A 44 -14.42 1.65 4.77
N GLU A 45 -14.57 0.40 4.37
CA GLU A 45 -13.47 -0.54 4.51
C GLU A 45 -12.29 -0.14 3.63
N ALA A 46 -12.58 0.23 2.39
CA ALA A 46 -11.53 0.65 1.48
C ALA A 46 -10.82 1.89 2.02
N GLY A 47 -11.57 2.82 2.59
CA GLY A 47 -10.99 4.01 3.20
C GLY A 47 -10.12 3.69 4.40
N SER A 48 -10.56 2.73 5.22
CA SER A 48 -9.78 2.33 6.39
C SER A 48 -8.46 1.72 5.97
N VAL A 49 -8.49 0.84 4.99
CA VAL A 49 -7.26 0.22 4.51
C VAL A 49 -6.34 1.29 3.90
N GLY A 50 -6.92 2.17 3.07
CA GLY A 50 -6.13 3.22 2.44
C GLY A 50 -5.49 4.16 3.44
N GLY A 51 -6.23 4.55 4.46
CA GLY A 51 -5.70 5.41 5.50
C GLY A 51 -4.57 4.75 6.26
N GLN A 52 -4.73 3.47 6.56
CA GLN A 52 -3.68 2.74 7.27
C GLN A 52 -2.44 2.57 6.40
N MET A 53 -2.62 2.37 5.10
CA MET A 53 -1.49 2.30 4.18
C MET A 53 -0.69 3.58 4.18
N VAL A 54 -1.37 4.71 4.17
CA VAL A 54 -0.68 6.00 4.19
C VAL A 54 0.14 6.12 5.45
N LYS A 55 -0.41 5.72 6.58
CA LYS A 55 0.35 5.75 7.83
C LYS A 55 1.59 4.89 7.76
N LYS A 56 1.46 3.70 7.21
CA LYS A 56 2.59 2.79 7.12
C LYS A 56 3.67 3.36 6.21
N MET A 57 3.26 4.01 5.14
CA MET A 57 4.21 4.61 4.22
C MET A 57 4.96 5.77 4.88
N ILE A 58 4.26 6.57 5.65
CA ILE A 58 4.89 7.68 6.34
C ILE A 58 5.89 7.18 7.37
N VAL A 59 5.50 6.18 8.15
CA VAL A 59 6.39 5.61 9.14
C VAL A 59 7.63 5.02 8.48
N SER A 60 7.42 4.32 7.38
CA SER A 60 8.53 3.71 6.66
C SER A 60 9.49 4.77 6.13
N TYR A 61 8.93 5.85 5.63
CA TYR A 61 9.73 6.95 5.12
C TYR A 61 10.56 7.58 6.24
N GLU A 62 9.93 7.79 7.38
CA GLU A 62 10.61 8.39 8.52
C GLU A 62 11.73 7.52 9.03
N LYS A 63 11.52 6.23 9.03
CA LYS A 63 12.56 5.31 9.48
C LYS A 63 13.79 5.32 8.60
N ASN A 64 13.59 5.65 7.36
CA ASN A 64 14.70 5.65 6.40
C ASN A 64 15.40 6.99 6.29
N MET A 65 14.98 7.95 7.04
CA MET A 65 15.65 9.24 7.06
C MET A 65 16.82 9.26 8.07
#